data_1f9c9b60c5e4364212ecbe7dc05ae98d
#
_entry.id   1f9c9b60c5e4364212ecbe7dc05ae98d
#
_cell.length_a   1.000
_cell.length_b   1.000
_cell.length_c   1.000
_cell.angle_alpha   90.00
_cell.angle_beta   90.00
_cell.angle_gamma   90.00
#
_symmetry.space_group_name_H-M   'P 1'
#
loop_
_entity.id
_entity.type
_entity.pdbx_description
1 polymer ?
#
loop_
_entity_poly.entity_id
_entity_poly.type
_entity_poly.pdbx_seq_one_letter_code
_entity_poly.pdbx_strand_id
1 'polypeptide(L)' 'MKLSTIEYYLDWPVSIKLKNLRGFIIANLEKKGDVIRWSIIDVQNSIDPHDAKKIRIKAVFANYTRV' A
#
# COMPACT_ATOMS: atom_id res chain seq x y z
N MET A 1 21.52 6.05 6.40
CA MET A 1 20.17 5.59 6.04
C MET A 1 19.13 6.46 6.70
N LYS A 2 18.15 6.87 5.94
CA LYS A 2 17.07 7.72 6.42
C LYS A 2 15.75 7.01 6.25
N LEU A 3 14.89 7.09 7.24
CA LEU A 3 13.57 6.47 7.18
C LEU A 3 12.51 7.52 6.85
N SER A 4 11.62 7.18 5.94
CA SER A 4 10.48 8.03 5.59
C SER A 4 9.19 7.28 5.81
N THR A 5 8.23 7.93 6.47
CA THR A 5 6.90 7.38 6.67
C THR A 5 5.96 8.08 5.71
N ILE A 6 5.25 7.31 4.90
CA ILE A 6 4.35 7.84 3.89
C ILE A 6 3.00 7.11 3.98
N GLU A 7 1.92 7.86 3.82
CA GLU A 7 0.59 7.28 3.71
C GLU A 7 0.16 7.26 2.25
N TYR A 8 -0.40 6.12 1.84
CA TYR A 8 -0.88 5.93 0.48
C TYR A 8 -2.33 5.52 0.46
N TYR A 9 -2.99 5.90 -0.62
CA TYR A 9 -4.28 5.35 -0.97
C TYR A 9 -4.09 4.44 -2.15
N LEU A 10 -4.49 3.17 -2.02
CA LEU A 10 -4.46 2.20 -3.09
C LEU A 10 -5.87 1.76 -3.41
N ASP A 11 -6.14 1.55 -4.69
CA ASP A 11 -7.38 0.94 -5.11
C ASP A 11 -7.25 -0.57 -4.99
N TRP A 12 -8.20 -1.18 -4.28
CA TRP A 12 -8.28 -2.64 -4.19
C TRP A 12 -9.24 -3.12 -5.26
N PRO A 13 -8.73 -3.63 -6.41
CA PRO A 13 -9.58 -4.11 -7.47
C PRO A 13 -10.47 -5.26 -7.01
N VAL A 14 -11.71 -5.30 -7.48
CA VAL A 14 -12.65 -6.36 -7.11
C VAL A 14 -12.16 -7.75 -7.52
N SER A 15 -11.28 -7.83 -8.51
CA SER A 15 -10.70 -9.09 -8.96
C SER A 15 -9.64 -9.66 -8.00
N ILE A 16 -9.11 -8.84 -7.09
CA ILE A 16 -8.08 -9.29 -6.15
C ILE A 16 -8.75 -9.81 -4.88
N LYS A 17 -8.57 -11.10 -4.61
CA LYS A 17 -9.11 -11.73 -3.41
C LYS A 17 -8.31 -11.32 -2.18
N LEU A 18 -8.94 -11.34 -1.02
CA LEU A 18 -8.32 -10.96 0.25
C LEU A 18 -7.00 -11.71 0.49
N LYS A 19 -6.94 -13.00 0.16
CA LYS A 19 -5.73 -13.80 0.35
C LYS A 19 -4.56 -13.32 -0.49
N ASN A 20 -4.83 -12.61 -1.59
CA ASN A 20 -3.80 -12.09 -2.50
C ASN A 20 -3.51 -10.61 -2.26
N LEU A 21 -4.27 -9.98 -1.36
CA LEU A 21 -4.17 -8.54 -1.12
C LEU A 21 -2.79 -8.13 -0.62
N ARG A 22 -2.21 -8.91 0.29
CA ARG A 22 -0.88 -8.61 0.83
C ARG A 22 0.18 -8.52 -0.26
N GLY A 23 0.20 -9.52 -1.17
CA GLY A 23 1.14 -9.51 -2.29
C GLY A 23 0.92 -8.33 -3.22
N PHE A 24 -0.34 -7.99 -3.46
CA PHE A 24 -0.70 -6.83 -4.28
C PHE A 24 -0.17 -5.53 -3.66
N ILE A 25 -0.35 -5.35 -2.36
CA ILE A 25 0.12 -4.15 -1.66
C ILE A 25 1.64 -4.07 -1.69
N ILE A 26 2.32 -5.17 -1.38
CA ILE A 26 3.78 -5.22 -1.38
C ILE A 26 4.34 -4.88 -2.75
N ALA A 27 3.76 -5.46 -3.81
CA ALA A 27 4.21 -5.18 -5.18
C ALA A 27 4.08 -3.70 -5.53
N ASN A 28 3.00 -3.05 -5.08
CA ASN A 28 2.82 -1.62 -5.31
C ASN A 28 3.80 -0.77 -4.52
N LEU A 29 4.09 -1.15 -3.27
CA LEU A 29 5.01 -0.40 -2.42
C LEU A 29 6.46 -0.54 -2.89
N GLU A 30 6.86 -1.73 -3.35
CA GLU A 30 8.22 -1.97 -3.82
C GLU A 30 8.60 -1.12 -5.02
N LYS A 31 7.62 -0.71 -5.81
CA LYS A 31 7.86 0.20 -6.94
C LYS A 31 8.31 1.59 -6.48
N LYS A 32 8.08 1.94 -5.22
CA LYS A 32 8.36 3.26 -4.68
C LYS A 32 9.66 3.31 -3.88
N GLY A 33 10.18 2.17 -3.47
CA GLY A 33 11.42 2.10 -2.71
C GLY A 33 11.50 0.86 -1.84
N ASP A 34 12.49 0.83 -0.97
CA ASP A 34 12.71 -0.28 -0.05
C ASP A 34 11.76 -0.16 1.15
N VAL A 35 10.78 -1.04 1.21
CA VAL A 35 9.77 -1.06 2.27
C VAL A 35 10.32 -1.81 3.47
N ILE A 36 10.37 -1.14 4.62
CA ILE A 36 10.79 -1.75 5.88
C ILE A 36 9.60 -2.35 6.60
N ARG A 37 8.50 -1.60 6.69
CA ARG A 37 7.25 -2.06 7.28
C ARG A 37 6.08 -1.32 6.68
N TRP A 38 4.92 -1.91 6.77
CA TRP A 38 3.69 -1.29 6.31
C TRP A 38 2.51 -1.85 7.10
N SER A 39 1.44 -1.09 7.11
CA SER A 39 0.19 -1.54 7.74
C SER A 39 -1.00 -0.91 7.03
N ILE A 40 -2.12 -1.62 7.08
CA ILE A 40 -3.38 -1.08 6.61
C ILE A 40 -4.00 -0.29 7.74
N ILE A 41 -4.26 1.01 7.50
CA ILE A 41 -4.87 1.88 8.50
C ILE A 41 -6.38 1.81 8.40
N ASP A 42 -6.90 1.78 7.17
CA ASP A 42 -8.33 1.86 6.92
C ASP A 42 -8.67 1.24 5.58
N VAL A 43 -9.87 0.72 5.46
CA VAL A 43 -10.43 0.22 4.20
C VAL A 43 -11.76 0.91 3.98
N GLN A 44 -11.84 1.71 2.93
CA GLN A 44 -13.06 2.43 2.59
C GLN A 44 -13.85 1.64 1.56
N ASN A 45 -15.10 1.35 1.88
CA ASN A 45 -16.00 0.70 0.95
C ASN A 45 -16.52 1.73 -0.04
N SER A 46 -16.54 1.36 -1.32
CA SER A 46 -17.17 2.17 -2.34
C SER A 46 -18.70 2.12 -2.19
N ILE A 47 -19.36 3.22 -2.56
CA ILE A 47 -20.83 3.27 -2.60
C ILE A 47 -21.35 2.34 -3.69
N ASP A 48 -20.63 2.25 -4.80
CA ASP A 48 -20.98 1.35 -5.89
C ASP A 48 -20.29 0.00 -5.67
N PRO A 49 -21.06 -1.12 -5.58
CA PRO A 49 -20.45 -2.43 -5.37
C PRO A 49 -19.54 -2.90 -6.51
N HIS A 50 -19.62 -2.26 -7.68
CA HIS A 50 -18.75 -2.57 -8.81
C HIS A 50 -17.44 -1.80 -8.78
N ASP A 51 -17.31 -0.79 -7.94
CA ASP A 51 -16.09 -0.01 -7.81
C ASP A 51 -15.10 -0.70 -6.88
N ALA A 52 -13.81 -0.44 -7.12
CA ALA A 52 -12.75 -0.91 -6.24
C ALA A 52 -12.86 -0.24 -4.87
N LYS A 53 -12.53 -0.99 -3.83
CA LYS A 53 -12.41 -0.43 -2.49
C LYS A 53 -11.11 0.37 -2.41
N LYS A 54 -11.10 1.40 -1.57
CA LYS A 54 -9.91 2.18 -1.31
C LYS A 54 -9.27 1.73 -0.01
N ILE A 55 -7.96 1.51 -0.06
CA ILE A 55 -7.19 1.09 1.09
C ILE A 55 -6.23 2.23 1.44
N ARG A 56 -6.23 2.61 2.72
CA ARG A 56 -5.27 3.57 3.23
C ARG A 56 -4.15 2.79 3.92
N ILE A 57 -2.93 2.99 3.46
CA ILE A 57 -1.76 2.25 3.92
C ILE A 57 -0.72 3.22 4.44
N LYS A 58 -0.13 2.87 5.57
CA LYS A 58 1.02 3.56 6.12
C LYS A 58 2.24 2.70 5.91
N ALA A 59 3.28 3.23 5.27
CA ALA A 59 4.48 2.50 4.97
C ALA A 59 5.71 3.27 5.40
N VAL A 60 6.72 2.54 5.86
CA VAL A 60 8.04 3.08 6.21
C VAL A 60 9.04 2.60 5.19
N PHE A 61 9.73 3.54 4.55
CA PHE A 61 10.73 3.26 3.53
C PHE A 61 12.12 3.61 4.03
N ALA A 62 13.10 2.83 3.59
CA ALA A 62 14.49 3.17 3.78
C ALA A 62 14.97 3.98 2.59
N ASN A 63 15.51 5.17 2.87
CA ASN A 63 16.11 6.00 1.85
C ASN A 63 17.63 5.94 2.01
N TYR A 64 18.30 5.48 0.96
CA TYR A 64 19.76 5.44 0.95
C TYR A 64 20.27 6.67 0.23
N THR A 65 20.98 7.51 0.96
CA THR A 65 21.60 8.67 0.37
C THR A 65 22.96 8.26 -0.17
N ARG A 66 23.17 8.45 -1.46
CA ARG A 66 24.49 8.25 -2.04
C ARG A 66 25.32 9.50 -1.76
N VAL A 67 26.45 9.26 -1.22
CA VAL A 67 27.42 10.32 -0.97
C VAL A 67 28.45 10.34 -2.08
#